data_47117984d649b1b48854d33ddee44871
#
_entry.id   47117984d649b1b48854d33ddee44871
#
_cell.length_a   1.000
_cell.length_b   1.000
_cell.length_c   1.000
_cell.angle_alpha   90.00
_cell.angle_beta   90.00
_cell.angle_gamma   90.00
#
_symmetry.space_group_name_H-M   'P 1'
#
loop_
_entity.id
_entity.type
_entity.pdbx_description
1 polymer ?
#
loop_
_entity_poly.entity_id
_entity_poly.type
_entity_poly.pdbx_seq_one_letter_code
_entity_poly.pdbx_strand_id
1 'polypeptide(L)'
;MRRSSDTIIREIYGVLEERRDIPIDSYTSEIMTDTNKSGEDKILEKIGEEAAEVIIASKNNENLVYEATDLIFHTLLLLVYKGIDLDDLYEEFNRRRG
;
A
#
# COMPACT_ATOMS: atom_id res chain seq x y z
N MET A 1 -23.27 -11.54 8.28
CA MET A 1 -22.20 -10.75 7.67
C MET A 1 -20.84 -11.35 7.97
N ARG A 2 -20.01 -11.37 6.96
CA ARG A 2 -18.64 -11.85 7.12
C ARG A 2 -17.69 -10.71 7.39
N ARG A 3 -16.73 -10.92 8.24
CA ARG A 3 -15.69 -9.92 8.47
C ARG A 3 -14.34 -10.49 8.09
N SER A 4 -13.45 -9.61 7.69
CA SER A 4 -12.10 -9.97 7.35
C SER A 4 -11.32 -10.35 8.60
N SER A 5 -10.27 -11.13 8.41
CA SER A 5 -9.32 -11.42 9.47
C SER A 5 -8.60 -10.14 9.89
N ASP A 6 -8.32 -10.02 11.19
CA ASP A 6 -7.51 -8.90 11.69
C ASP A 6 -6.06 -9.00 11.20
N THR A 7 -5.68 -10.12 10.58
CA THR A 7 -4.33 -10.31 10.05
C THR A 7 -4.21 -9.94 8.56
N ILE A 8 -5.26 -9.37 7.98
CA ILE A 8 -5.28 -9.11 6.53
C ILE A 8 -4.11 -8.21 6.08
N ILE A 9 -3.76 -7.21 6.87
CA ILE A 9 -2.67 -6.32 6.52
C ILE A 9 -1.34 -7.09 6.52
N ARG A 10 -1.14 -7.96 7.52
CA ARG A 10 0.08 -8.76 7.59
C ARG A 10 0.17 -9.73 6.43
N GLU A 11 -0.96 -10.32 6.05
CA GLU A 11 -0.99 -11.26 4.92
C GLU A 11 -0.65 -10.54 3.62
N ILE A 12 -1.24 -9.36 3.40
CA ILE A 12 -0.94 -8.57 2.22
C ILE A 12 0.53 -8.15 2.21
N TYR A 13 1.02 -7.70 3.35
CA TYR A 13 2.41 -7.27 3.46
C TYR A 13 3.37 -8.39 3.06
N GLY A 14 3.09 -9.61 3.52
CA GLY A 14 3.89 -10.77 3.17
C GLY A 14 3.87 -11.06 1.67
N VAL A 15 2.72 -10.91 1.03
CA VAL A 15 2.61 -11.08 -0.42
C VAL A 15 3.45 -10.01 -1.14
N LEU A 16 3.39 -8.77 -0.69
CA LEU A 16 4.16 -7.70 -1.31
C LEU A 16 5.67 -7.92 -1.18
N GLU A 17 6.10 -8.39 0.00
CA GLU A 17 7.51 -8.74 0.20
C GLU A 17 7.94 -9.84 -0.75
N GLU A 18 7.09 -10.84 -0.95
CA GLU A 18 7.35 -11.93 -1.86
C GLU A 18 7.46 -11.44 -3.31
N ARG A 19 6.57 -10.54 -3.72
CA ARG A 19 6.60 -9.96 -5.06
C ARG A 19 7.83 -9.10 -5.30
N ARG A 20 8.38 -8.49 -4.24
CA ARG A 20 9.62 -7.73 -4.32
C ARG A 20 10.81 -8.68 -4.47
N ASP A 21 10.86 -9.72 -3.64
CA ASP A 21 12.04 -10.59 -3.55
C ASP A 21 12.07 -11.66 -4.66
N ILE A 22 10.90 -12.12 -5.08
CA ILE A 22 10.77 -13.13 -6.14
C ILE A 22 9.75 -12.57 -7.15
N PRO A 23 10.21 -11.66 -8.03
CA PRO A 23 9.28 -11.00 -8.97
C PRO A 23 8.60 -11.99 -9.90
N ILE A 24 7.34 -11.72 -10.16
CA ILE A 24 6.54 -12.47 -11.15
C ILE A 24 5.86 -11.45 -12.06
N ASP A 25 5.16 -11.94 -13.07
CA ASP A 25 4.39 -11.09 -13.97
C ASP A 25 3.15 -10.59 -13.25
N SER A 26 3.29 -9.49 -12.52
CA SER A 26 2.21 -8.90 -11.74
C SER A 26 2.45 -7.39 -11.61
N TYR A 27 1.36 -6.67 -11.34
CA TYR A 27 1.44 -5.23 -11.11
C TYR A 27 2.40 -4.88 -9.97
N THR A 28 2.33 -5.62 -8.87
CA THR A 28 3.13 -5.31 -7.69
C THR A 28 4.61 -5.53 -7.91
N SER A 29 4.99 -6.61 -8.62
CA SER A 29 6.39 -6.80 -8.96
C SER A 29 6.89 -5.73 -9.92
N GLU A 30 6.04 -5.39 -10.90
CA GLU A 30 6.41 -4.44 -11.95
C GLU A 30 6.64 -3.04 -11.39
N ILE A 31 5.74 -2.58 -10.52
CA ILE A 31 5.86 -1.22 -9.98
C ILE A 31 7.07 -1.08 -9.05
N MET A 32 7.49 -2.16 -8.40
CA MET A 32 8.65 -2.13 -7.51
C MET A 32 9.98 -2.34 -8.26
N THR A 33 9.94 -2.66 -9.54
CA THR A 33 11.16 -2.89 -10.33
C THR A 33 11.68 -1.57 -10.86
N ASP A 34 12.96 -1.29 -10.61
CA ASP A 34 13.60 -0.10 -11.15
C ASP A 34 13.83 -0.27 -12.65
N THR A 35 13.40 0.73 -13.42
CA THR A 35 13.56 0.77 -14.87
C THR A 35 14.11 2.16 -15.22
N ASN A 36 13.64 2.77 -16.30
CA ASN A 36 13.97 4.17 -16.62
C ASN A 36 13.52 5.09 -15.48
N LYS A 37 12.42 4.71 -14.82
CA LYS A 37 11.92 5.38 -13.64
C LYS A 37 12.10 4.42 -12.47
N SER A 38 12.56 4.92 -11.34
CA SER A 38 12.75 4.07 -10.17
C SER A 38 11.40 3.56 -9.64
N GLY A 39 11.43 2.41 -8.97
CA GLY A 39 10.24 1.89 -8.30
C GLY A 39 9.69 2.90 -7.32
N GLU A 40 10.58 3.59 -6.59
CA GLU A 40 10.16 4.62 -5.65
C GLU A 40 9.34 5.70 -6.33
N ASP A 41 9.82 6.24 -7.45
CA ASP A 41 9.12 7.32 -8.15
C ASP A 41 7.76 6.85 -8.68
N LYS A 42 7.70 5.63 -9.20
CA LYS A 42 6.43 5.08 -9.69
C LYS A 42 5.42 4.95 -8.56
N ILE A 43 5.86 4.47 -7.42
CA ILE A 43 4.99 4.30 -6.25
C ILE A 43 4.52 5.65 -5.72
N LEU A 44 5.45 6.63 -5.64
CA LEU A 44 5.11 7.96 -5.14
C LEU A 44 4.09 8.65 -6.04
N GLU A 45 4.18 8.48 -7.35
CA GLU A 45 3.18 9.01 -8.27
C GLU A 45 1.81 8.42 -7.98
N LYS A 46 1.74 7.13 -7.73
CA LYS A 46 0.47 6.48 -7.41
C LYS A 46 -0.10 6.99 -6.09
N ILE A 47 0.74 7.15 -5.08
CA ILE A 47 0.28 7.65 -3.78
C ILE A 47 -0.30 9.05 -3.95
N GLY A 48 0.37 9.92 -4.72
CA GLY A 48 -0.14 11.26 -4.97
C GLY A 48 -1.48 11.26 -5.67
N GLU A 49 -1.63 10.42 -6.70
CA GLU A 49 -2.89 10.29 -7.42
C GLU A 49 -4.00 9.80 -6.51
N GLU A 50 -3.70 8.80 -5.69
CA GLU A 50 -4.74 8.17 -4.87
C GLU A 50 -5.11 8.98 -3.65
N ALA A 51 -4.20 9.80 -3.14
CA ALA A 51 -4.54 10.76 -2.12
C ALA A 51 -5.58 11.75 -2.65
N ALA A 52 -5.39 12.23 -3.89
CA ALA A 52 -6.36 13.11 -4.54
C ALA A 52 -7.69 12.39 -4.75
N GLU A 53 -7.65 11.13 -5.17
CA GLU A 53 -8.89 10.36 -5.39
C GLU A 53 -9.68 10.15 -4.10
N VAL A 54 -8.99 9.96 -2.97
CA VAL A 54 -9.67 9.85 -1.67
C VAL A 54 -10.43 11.15 -1.36
N ILE A 55 -9.78 12.28 -1.60
CA ILE A 55 -10.40 13.58 -1.33
C ILE A 55 -11.65 13.76 -2.21
N ILE A 56 -11.52 13.46 -3.50
CA ILE A 56 -12.63 13.58 -4.44
C ILE A 56 -13.76 12.63 -4.07
N ALA A 57 -13.43 11.38 -3.78
CA ALA A 57 -14.43 10.37 -3.42
C ALA A 57 -15.19 10.76 -2.17
N SER A 58 -14.51 11.37 -1.21
CA SER A 58 -15.15 11.82 0.01
C SER A 58 -16.20 12.92 -0.28
N LYS A 59 -15.87 13.84 -1.18
CA LYS A 59 -16.78 14.94 -1.53
C LYS A 59 -17.97 14.47 -2.33
N ASN A 60 -17.80 13.44 -3.14
CA ASN A 60 -18.86 12.94 -4.02
C ASN A 60 -19.63 11.78 -3.42
N ASN A 61 -19.20 11.26 -2.26
CA ASN A 61 -19.79 10.07 -1.63
C ASN A 61 -19.77 8.85 -2.54
N GLU A 62 -18.72 8.74 -3.37
CA GLU A 62 -18.58 7.64 -4.31
C GLU A 62 -17.26 6.93 -4.10
N ASN A 63 -17.32 5.60 -4.00
CA ASN A 63 -16.13 4.74 -4.00
C ASN A 63 -15.09 5.08 -2.92
N LEU A 64 -15.49 5.69 -1.82
CA LEU A 64 -14.53 6.13 -0.81
C LEU A 64 -13.72 4.95 -0.25
N VAL A 65 -14.39 3.82 0.04
CA VAL A 65 -13.69 2.63 0.56
C VAL A 65 -12.68 2.12 -0.46
N TYR A 66 -13.08 2.10 -1.73
CA TYR A 66 -12.19 1.65 -2.80
C TYR A 66 -10.95 2.54 -2.90
N GLU A 67 -11.14 3.86 -2.91
CA GLU A 67 -10.02 4.78 -3.04
C GLU A 67 -9.13 4.79 -1.80
N ALA A 68 -9.72 4.70 -0.62
CA ALA A 68 -8.94 4.59 0.61
C ALA A 68 -8.11 3.31 0.62
N THR A 69 -8.68 2.21 0.12
CA THR A 69 -7.96 0.94 0.03
C THR A 69 -6.77 1.06 -0.92
N ASP A 70 -6.97 1.72 -2.07
CA ASP A 70 -5.86 1.95 -3.02
C ASP A 70 -4.73 2.75 -2.38
N LEU A 71 -5.08 3.81 -1.66
CA LEU A 71 -4.08 4.65 -1.01
C LEU A 71 -3.30 3.87 0.05
N ILE A 72 -4.01 3.12 0.87
CA ILE A 72 -3.37 2.31 1.91
C ILE A 72 -2.48 1.25 1.26
N PHE A 73 -2.98 0.59 0.22
CA PHE A 73 -2.24 -0.45 -0.49
C PHE A 73 -0.91 0.08 -1.03
N HIS A 74 -0.94 1.22 -1.70
CA HIS A 74 0.27 1.79 -2.27
C HIS A 74 1.22 2.34 -1.21
N THR A 75 0.67 2.77 -0.06
CA THR A 75 1.51 3.17 1.06
C THR A 75 2.26 1.96 1.64
N LEU A 76 1.57 0.83 1.79
CA LEU A 76 2.22 -0.41 2.22
C LEU A 76 3.28 -0.84 1.20
N LEU A 77 2.97 -0.71 -0.07
CA LEU A 77 3.90 -1.05 -1.14
C LEU A 77 5.18 -0.22 -1.05
N LEU A 78 5.05 1.06 -0.73
CA LEU A 78 6.22 1.93 -0.53
C LEU A 78 7.07 1.42 0.63
N LEU A 79 6.44 1.06 1.73
CA LEU A 79 7.17 0.55 2.90
C LEU A 79 7.93 -0.73 2.55
N VAL A 80 7.28 -1.63 1.81
CA VAL A 80 7.92 -2.87 1.36
C VAL A 80 9.12 -2.56 0.46
N TYR A 81 8.93 -1.66 -0.51
CA TYR A 81 10.01 -1.27 -1.42
C TYR A 81 11.21 -0.72 -0.64
N LYS A 82 10.95 0.05 0.41
CA LYS A 82 11.99 0.64 1.26
C LYS A 82 12.60 -0.35 2.25
N GLY A 83 12.09 -1.57 2.33
CA GLY A 83 12.61 -2.58 3.23
C GLY A 83 12.23 -2.39 4.68
N ILE A 84 11.12 -1.69 4.93
CA ILE A 84 10.67 -1.41 6.30
C ILE A 84 9.82 -2.58 6.79
N ASP A 85 10.04 -2.98 8.05
CA ASP A 85 9.29 -4.06 8.66
C ASP A 85 7.89 -3.56 9.04
N LEU A 86 6.89 -4.40 8.80
CA LEU A 86 5.51 -4.05 9.15
C LEU A 86 5.34 -3.78 10.64
N ASP A 87 6.15 -4.43 11.47
CA ASP A 87 6.09 -4.20 12.92
C ASP A 87 6.40 -2.74 13.29
N ASP A 88 7.22 -2.08 12.50
CA ASP A 88 7.51 -0.65 12.74
C ASP A 88 6.27 0.20 12.58
N LEU A 89 5.44 -0.12 11.58
CA LEU A 89 4.18 0.57 11.38
C LEU A 89 3.22 0.30 12.54
N TYR A 90 3.15 -0.96 12.98
CA TYR A 90 2.27 -1.34 14.08
C TYR A 90 2.70 -0.67 15.39
N GLU A 91 4.01 -0.58 15.64
CA GLU A 91 4.52 0.09 16.83
C GLU A 91 4.17 1.58 16.84
N GLU A 92 4.24 2.21 15.68
CA GLU A 92 3.88 3.63 15.59
C GLU A 92 2.39 3.83 15.87
N PHE A 93 1.53 2.95 15.35
CA PHE A 93 0.11 3.00 15.68
C PHE A 93 -0.13 2.75 17.16
N ASN A 94 0.57 1.79 17.73
CA ASN A 94 0.44 1.48 19.14
C ASN A 94 0.80 2.69 20.00
N ARG A 95 1.87 3.38 19.64
CA ARG A 95 2.30 4.59 20.34
C ARG A 95 1.25 5.69 20.26
N ARG A 96 0.58 5.82 19.10
CA ARG A 96 -0.40 6.90 18.88
C ARG A 96 -1.75 6.66 19.54
N ARG A 97 -2.09 5.44 19.82
CA ARG A 97 -3.41 5.17 20.40
C ARG A 97 -3.52 5.55 21.87
N GLY A 98 -2.43 6.00 22.40
CA GLY A 98 -2.49 6.63 23.64
C GLY A 98 -2.19 6.02 24.88
#